data_4f9c3852aab367be77ad79a8f20180cb
#
_entry.id   4f9c3852aab367be77ad79a8f20180cb
#
_cell.length_a   1.000
_cell.length_b   1.000
_cell.length_c   1.000
_cell.angle_alpha   90.00
_cell.angle_beta   90.00
_cell.angle_gamma   90.00
#
_symmetry.space_group_name_H-M   'P 1'
#
loop_
_entity.id
_entity.type
_entity.pdbx_description
1 polymer ?
#
loop_
_entity_poly.entity_id
_entity_poly.type
_entity_poly.pdbx_seq_one_letter_code
_entity_poly.pdbx_strand_id
1 'polypeptide(L)'
;MGIEKIQEIKVVNRAQIKHHSYVDIMGLLKSIPTWFNQMGYYFYEKGLAEKDLGSGDQIETEWIASKEVTEYVKYEFELSIIAKDLRKITLENGEEVYWARILIIMTATIKKDYQNKYKGPWGKFMREFYERYLVKDELKKFMGKLVVESIDLTNVLKSSLK
;
A
#
# COMPACT_ATOMS: atom_id res chain seq x y z
N MET A 1 20.00 8.11 25.13
CA MET A 1 18.54 8.20 25.10
C MET A 1 18.04 7.62 23.77
N GLY A 2 17.25 6.59 23.84
CA GLY A 2 16.65 6.04 22.64
C GLY A 2 15.56 6.95 22.10
N ILE A 3 15.53 7.14 20.79
CA ILE A 3 14.40 7.77 20.11
C ILE A 3 13.21 6.85 20.32
N GLU A 4 12.15 7.33 20.95
CA GLU A 4 10.93 6.54 21.09
C GLU A 4 10.38 6.27 19.68
N LYS A 5 10.30 5.01 19.33
CA LYS A 5 9.78 4.62 18.01
C LYS A 5 8.28 4.85 17.97
N ILE A 6 7.80 5.38 16.85
CA ILE A 6 6.38 5.41 16.53
C ILE A 6 5.87 3.97 16.64
N GLN A 7 4.79 3.77 17.37
CA GLN A 7 4.20 2.44 17.50
C GLN A 7 3.47 2.07 16.23
N GLU A 8 3.78 0.89 15.70
CA GLU A 8 3.22 0.39 14.44
C GLU A 8 2.49 -0.91 14.66
N ILE A 9 1.36 -1.06 14.00
CA ILE A 9 0.63 -2.33 13.91
C ILE A 9 0.45 -2.63 12.43
N LYS A 10 1.07 -3.71 11.96
CA LYS A 10 0.88 -4.18 10.58
C LYS A 10 -0.41 -4.96 10.51
N VAL A 11 -1.46 -4.34 9.98
CA VAL A 11 -2.78 -4.95 9.84
C VAL A 11 -2.78 -5.95 8.69
N VAL A 12 -2.10 -5.59 7.60
CA VAL A 12 -1.83 -6.49 6.47
C VAL A 12 -0.32 -6.49 6.27
N ASN A 13 0.30 -7.66 6.37
CA ASN A 13 1.75 -7.77 6.29
C ASN A 13 2.16 -8.55 5.05
N ARG A 14 2.63 -7.84 4.03
CA ARG A 14 3.18 -8.38 2.79
C ARG A 14 2.22 -9.34 2.07
N ALA A 15 0.96 -8.95 1.96
CA ALA A 15 -0.01 -9.70 1.17
C ALA A 15 0.40 -9.68 -0.30
N GLN A 16 0.32 -10.81 -0.97
CA GLN A 16 0.80 -10.96 -2.34
C GLN A 16 -0.35 -11.25 -3.30
N ILE A 17 -0.29 -10.60 -4.46
CA ILE A 17 -1.14 -10.90 -5.60
C ILE A 17 -0.21 -11.31 -6.74
N LYS A 18 -0.43 -12.50 -7.30
CA LYS A 18 0.33 -13.02 -8.43
C LYS A 18 -0.56 -13.13 -9.65
N HIS A 19 -0.07 -12.67 -10.78
CA HIS A 19 -0.78 -12.74 -12.06
C HIS A 19 0.20 -13.12 -13.16
N HIS A 20 -0.20 -14.01 -14.03
CA HIS A 20 0.67 -14.53 -15.07
C HIS A 20 -0.16 -14.72 -16.32
N SER A 21 -0.38 -13.64 -17.05
CA SER A 21 -1.21 -13.65 -18.26
C SER A 21 -1.18 -12.29 -18.93
N TYR A 22 -2.11 -12.07 -19.84
CA TYR A 22 -2.34 -10.75 -20.43
C TYR A 22 -2.74 -9.75 -19.37
N VAL A 23 -2.28 -8.51 -19.53
CA VAL A 23 -2.52 -7.45 -18.57
C VAL A 23 -2.55 -6.09 -19.26
N ASP A 24 -3.45 -5.22 -18.81
CA ASP A 24 -3.39 -3.80 -19.11
C ASP A 24 -2.49 -3.13 -18.08
N ILE A 25 -1.20 -3.09 -18.34
CA ILE A 25 -0.21 -2.57 -17.38
C ILE A 25 -0.44 -1.08 -17.12
N MET A 26 -0.81 -0.31 -18.12
CA MET A 26 -1.07 1.11 -17.95
C MET A 26 -2.33 1.34 -17.10
N GLY A 27 -3.37 0.56 -17.31
CA GLY A 27 -4.57 0.61 -16.47
C GLY A 27 -4.28 0.23 -15.03
N LEU A 28 -3.48 -0.80 -14.82
CA LEU A 28 -3.04 -1.19 -13.47
C LEU A 28 -2.30 -0.06 -12.77
N LEU A 29 -1.31 0.53 -13.43
CA LEU A 29 -0.50 1.60 -12.84
C LEU A 29 -1.31 2.86 -12.59
N LYS A 30 -2.32 3.15 -13.41
CA LYS A 30 -3.22 4.29 -13.21
C LYS A 30 -4.22 4.06 -12.09
N SER A 31 -4.61 2.82 -11.86
CA SER A 31 -5.60 2.50 -10.82
C SER A 31 -5.08 2.82 -9.40
N ILE A 32 -3.77 2.77 -9.21
CA ILE A 32 -3.13 2.97 -7.91
C ILE A 32 -3.27 4.42 -7.43
N PRO A 33 -2.78 5.43 -8.15
CA PRO A 33 -2.97 6.81 -7.72
C PRO A 33 -4.43 7.24 -7.70
N THR A 34 -5.23 6.70 -8.59
CA THR A 34 -6.67 6.99 -8.62
C THR A 34 -7.34 6.54 -7.32
N TRP A 35 -7.06 5.32 -6.89
CA TRP A 35 -7.63 4.79 -5.65
C TRP A 35 -7.15 5.59 -4.44
N PHE A 36 -5.85 5.88 -4.34
CA PHE A 36 -5.31 6.66 -3.23
C PHE A 36 -5.95 8.06 -3.17
N ASN A 37 -6.12 8.73 -4.31
CA ASN A 37 -6.79 10.02 -4.36
C ASN A 37 -8.24 9.94 -3.89
N GLN A 38 -8.98 8.95 -4.36
CA GLN A 38 -10.39 8.77 -3.99
C GLN A 38 -10.55 8.50 -2.50
N MET A 39 -9.61 7.77 -1.92
CA MET A 39 -9.66 7.42 -0.50
C MET A 39 -9.02 8.46 0.42
N GLY A 40 -8.50 9.53 -0.13
CA GLY A 40 -7.94 10.63 0.65
C GLY A 40 -6.53 10.39 1.16
N TYR A 41 -5.77 9.52 0.51
CA TYR A 41 -4.37 9.26 0.87
C TYR A 41 -3.43 10.26 0.21
N TYR A 42 -2.43 10.65 0.96
CA TYR A 42 -1.26 11.33 0.43
C TYR A 42 -0.30 10.25 -0.05
N PHE A 43 0.19 10.33 -1.29
CA PHE A 43 0.98 9.25 -1.85
C PHE A 43 2.09 9.78 -2.75
N TYR A 44 3.13 8.96 -2.90
CA TYR A 44 4.18 9.19 -3.88
C TYR A 44 4.74 7.86 -4.37
N GLU A 45 5.26 7.89 -5.58
CA GLU A 45 6.00 6.78 -6.15
C GLU A 45 7.45 6.90 -5.72
N LYS A 46 7.95 5.88 -5.02
CA LYS A 46 9.29 5.88 -4.45
C LYS A 46 10.37 5.61 -5.48
N GLY A 47 10.03 4.88 -6.52
CA GLY A 47 10.97 4.58 -7.59
C GLY A 47 10.31 3.82 -8.72
N LEU A 48 10.83 4.03 -9.91
CA LEU A 48 10.47 3.26 -11.08
C LEU A 48 11.77 2.79 -11.73
N ALA A 49 11.95 1.47 -11.78
CA ALA A 49 13.10 0.87 -12.47
C ALA A 49 12.60 0.06 -13.65
N GLU A 50 13.16 0.32 -14.81
CA GLU A 50 12.90 -0.43 -16.04
C GLU A 50 14.19 -1.13 -16.46
N LYS A 51 14.09 -2.41 -16.79
CA LYS A 51 15.23 -3.21 -17.25
C LYS A 51 14.83 -4.01 -18.48
N ASP A 52 15.66 -3.93 -19.51
CA ASP A 52 15.56 -4.80 -20.67
C ASP A 52 16.45 -6.02 -20.44
N LEU A 53 15.85 -7.18 -20.28
CA LEU A 53 16.55 -8.43 -20.00
C LEU A 53 16.69 -9.33 -21.23
N GLY A 54 16.40 -8.83 -22.44
CA GLY A 54 16.50 -9.60 -23.67
C GLY A 54 15.35 -10.60 -23.90
N SER A 55 14.79 -11.17 -22.85
CA SER A 55 13.62 -12.07 -22.90
C SER A 55 12.32 -11.33 -22.66
N GLY A 56 12.38 -10.05 -22.35
CA GLY A 56 11.27 -9.18 -22.02
C GLY A 56 11.71 -8.12 -21.04
N ASP A 57 10.94 -7.06 -20.94
CA ASP A 57 11.25 -5.95 -20.04
C ASP A 57 10.82 -6.29 -18.60
N GLN A 58 11.48 -5.66 -17.66
CA GLN A 58 11.09 -5.72 -16.25
C GLN A 58 10.81 -4.31 -15.75
N ILE A 59 9.67 -4.15 -15.08
CA ILE A 59 9.28 -2.89 -14.43
C ILE A 59 9.12 -3.16 -12.95
N GLU A 60 9.76 -2.34 -12.12
CA GLU A 60 9.57 -2.34 -10.67
C GLU A 60 9.15 -0.95 -10.24
N THR A 61 8.08 -0.86 -9.47
CA THR A 61 7.64 0.41 -8.88
C THR A 61 7.19 0.18 -7.46
N GLU A 62 7.40 1.18 -6.63
CA GLU A 62 7.02 1.15 -5.21
C GLU A 62 6.26 2.42 -4.88
N TRP A 63 5.16 2.26 -4.17
CA TRP A 63 4.28 3.37 -3.76
C TRP A 63 4.18 3.41 -2.25
N ILE A 64 4.23 4.60 -1.71
CA ILE A 64 4.00 4.83 -0.29
C ILE A 64 2.85 5.83 -0.18
N ALA A 65 1.86 5.48 0.62
CA ALA A 65 0.68 6.30 0.83
C ALA A 65 0.37 6.40 2.31
N SER A 66 -0.09 7.57 2.74
CA SER A 66 -0.47 7.78 4.13
C SER A 66 -1.72 8.64 4.23
N LYS A 67 -2.49 8.39 5.29
CA LYS A 67 -3.68 9.17 5.62
C LYS A 67 -3.76 9.40 7.11
N GLU A 68 -3.80 10.66 7.52
CA GLU A 68 -4.02 11.02 8.90
C GLU A 68 -5.50 10.80 9.22
N VAL A 69 -5.78 9.88 10.15
CA VAL A 69 -7.15 9.55 10.54
C VAL A 69 -7.55 10.41 11.75
N THR A 70 -6.65 10.51 12.72
CA THR A 70 -6.78 11.39 13.89
C THR A 70 -5.42 12.03 14.16
N GLU A 71 -5.34 12.87 15.18
CA GLU A 71 -4.05 13.41 15.63
C GLU A 71 -3.10 12.34 16.16
N TYR A 72 -3.63 11.19 16.51
CA TYR A 72 -2.88 10.09 17.11
C TYR A 72 -2.64 8.93 16.16
N VAL A 73 -3.57 8.68 15.24
CA VAL A 73 -3.59 7.50 14.35
C VAL A 73 -3.46 7.94 12.91
N LYS A 74 -2.57 7.27 12.17
CA LYS A 74 -2.48 7.41 10.74
C LYS A 74 -2.36 6.04 10.07
N TYR A 75 -2.91 5.92 8.86
CA TYR A 75 -2.77 4.73 8.02
C TYR A 75 -1.62 4.92 7.06
N GLU A 76 -0.91 3.82 6.77
CA GLU A 76 0.13 3.82 5.76
C GLU A 76 0.04 2.55 4.93
N PHE A 77 0.13 2.72 3.61
CA PHE A 77 0.28 1.62 2.67
C PHE A 77 1.66 1.65 2.03
N GLU A 78 2.25 0.48 1.92
CA GLU A 78 3.39 0.24 1.05
C GLU A 78 2.97 -0.76 -0.01
N LEU A 79 3.16 -0.40 -1.28
CA LEU A 79 2.73 -1.19 -2.41
C LEU A 79 3.89 -1.33 -3.38
N SER A 80 4.34 -2.56 -3.60
CA SER A 80 5.39 -2.87 -4.57
C SER A 80 4.79 -3.64 -5.72
N ILE A 81 5.12 -3.24 -6.95
CA ILE A 81 4.69 -3.91 -8.16
C ILE A 81 5.92 -4.31 -8.94
N ILE A 82 6.05 -5.59 -9.23
CA ILE A 82 7.12 -6.15 -10.04
C ILE A 82 6.47 -6.86 -11.23
N ALA A 83 6.71 -6.34 -12.43
CA ALA A 83 6.28 -6.96 -13.68
C ALA A 83 7.50 -7.48 -14.40
N LYS A 84 7.54 -8.80 -14.63
CA LYS A 84 8.64 -9.47 -15.32
C LYS A 84 8.17 -10.04 -16.65
N ASP A 85 9.09 -10.22 -17.57
CA ASP A 85 8.83 -10.76 -18.92
C ASP A 85 7.74 -9.98 -19.64
N LEU A 86 7.71 -8.66 -19.42
CA LEU A 86 6.75 -7.78 -20.06
C LEU A 86 6.97 -7.75 -21.56
N ARG A 87 5.96 -8.19 -22.31
CA ARG A 87 6.02 -8.28 -23.77
C ARG A 87 4.76 -7.67 -24.36
N LYS A 88 4.95 -6.97 -25.47
CA LYS A 88 3.86 -6.47 -26.27
C LYS A 88 3.47 -7.52 -27.30
N ILE A 89 2.22 -7.91 -27.33
CA ILE A 89 1.70 -8.93 -28.24
C ILE A 89 0.61 -8.32 -29.09
N THR A 90 0.69 -8.53 -30.40
CA THR A 90 -0.36 -8.10 -31.33
C THR A 90 -1.31 -9.26 -31.53
N LEU A 91 -2.59 -9.04 -31.23
CA LEU A 91 -3.65 -10.02 -31.44
C LEU A 91 -4.04 -10.07 -32.91
N GLU A 92 -4.78 -11.14 -33.31
CA GLU A 92 -5.25 -11.32 -34.68
C GLU A 92 -6.12 -10.16 -35.17
N ASN A 93 -6.87 -9.51 -34.28
CA ASN A 93 -7.70 -8.34 -34.58
C ASN A 93 -6.90 -7.02 -34.71
N GLY A 94 -5.59 -7.06 -34.55
CA GLY A 94 -4.71 -5.89 -34.57
C GLY A 94 -4.55 -5.17 -33.25
N GLU A 95 -5.25 -5.58 -32.20
CA GLU A 95 -5.08 -4.98 -30.86
C GLU A 95 -3.74 -5.39 -30.28
N GLU A 96 -3.09 -4.42 -29.63
CA GLU A 96 -1.86 -4.65 -28.90
C GLU A 96 -2.16 -4.83 -27.43
N VAL A 97 -1.70 -5.93 -26.86
CA VAL A 97 -1.85 -6.24 -25.44
C VAL A 97 -0.49 -6.57 -24.86
N TYR A 98 -0.36 -6.38 -23.55
CA TYR A 98 0.84 -6.78 -22.84
C TYR A 98 0.62 -8.13 -22.15
N TRP A 99 1.68 -8.91 -22.09
CA TRP A 99 1.75 -10.13 -21.31
C TRP A 99 2.86 -9.98 -20.28
N ALA A 100 2.62 -10.37 -19.06
CA ALA A 100 3.60 -10.24 -17.98
C ALA A 100 3.36 -11.21 -16.84
N ARG A 101 4.40 -11.46 -16.09
CA ARG A 101 4.31 -12.05 -14.76
C ARG A 101 4.36 -10.92 -13.74
N ILE A 102 3.28 -10.76 -12.98
CA ILE A 102 3.12 -9.65 -12.06
C ILE A 102 3.08 -10.18 -10.63
N LEU A 103 3.87 -9.56 -9.77
CA LEU A 103 3.82 -9.75 -8.33
C LEU A 103 3.53 -8.41 -7.69
N ILE A 104 2.45 -8.34 -6.91
CA ILE A 104 2.11 -7.16 -6.13
C ILE A 104 2.23 -7.53 -4.66
N ILE A 105 2.97 -6.74 -3.90
CA ILE A 105 3.15 -6.93 -2.46
C ILE A 105 2.59 -5.71 -1.75
N MET A 106 1.65 -5.92 -0.83
CA MET A 106 0.97 -4.85 -0.11
C MET A 106 1.14 -5.02 1.39
N THR A 107 1.51 -3.95 2.06
CA THR A 107 1.55 -3.85 3.52
C THR A 107 0.71 -2.65 3.95
N ALA A 108 -0.20 -2.87 4.89
CA ALA A 108 -1.02 -1.83 5.47
C ALA A 108 -0.74 -1.74 6.97
N THR A 109 -0.37 -0.56 7.43
CA THR A 109 0.10 -0.32 8.79
C THR A 109 -0.69 0.80 9.44
N ILE A 110 -1.01 0.62 10.71
CA ILE A 110 -1.47 1.70 11.58
C ILE A 110 -0.27 2.23 12.34
N LYS A 111 -0.04 3.53 12.26
CA LYS A 111 0.96 4.23 13.07
C LYS A 111 0.26 5.01 14.16
N LYS A 112 0.63 4.76 15.40
CA LYS A 112 0.10 5.42 16.59
C LYS A 112 1.10 6.45 17.09
N ASP A 113 0.59 7.54 17.66
CA ASP A 113 1.42 8.64 18.18
C ASP A 113 2.44 9.13 17.12
N TYR A 114 1.98 9.25 15.87
CA TYR A 114 2.86 9.59 14.75
C TYR A 114 3.43 11.01 14.85
N GLN A 115 2.77 11.89 15.61
CA GLN A 115 3.28 13.23 15.87
C GLN A 115 4.21 13.29 17.08
N ASN A 116 4.37 12.14 17.76
CA ASN A 116 5.24 12.00 18.91
C ASN A 116 4.95 13.03 20.02
N LYS A 117 3.64 13.24 20.29
CA LYS A 117 3.16 14.20 21.29
C LYS A 117 3.43 13.75 22.72
N TYR A 118 3.51 12.44 22.94
CA TYR A 118 3.66 11.85 24.26
C TYR A 118 5.11 11.42 24.49
N LYS A 119 5.97 12.42 24.68
CA LYS A 119 7.41 12.22 24.93
C LYS A 119 7.72 12.26 26.43
N GLY A 120 8.83 11.59 26.80
CA GLY A 120 9.31 11.56 28.16
C GLY A 120 8.49 10.68 29.09
N PRO A 121 8.85 10.61 30.40
CA PRO A 121 8.17 9.74 31.36
C PRO A 121 6.69 10.09 31.56
N TRP A 122 6.37 11.37 31.65
CA TRP A 122 4.98 11.83 31.78
C TRP A 122 4.19 11.56 30.52
N GLY A 123 4.77 11.86 29.36
CA GLY A 123 4.13 11.59 28.07
C GLY A 123 3.86 10.11 27.88
N LYS A 124 4.80 9.24 28.24
CA LYS A 124 4.64 7.81 28.18
C LYS A 124 3.48 7.33 29.06
N PHE A 125 3.39 7.85 30.27
CA PHE A 125 2.30 7.54 31.19
C PHE A 125 0.95 7.96 30.59
N MET A 126 0.86 9.19 30.05
CA MET A 126 -0.36 9.69 29.44
C MET A 126 -0.76 8.88 28.21
N ARG A 127 0.22 8.46 27.40
CA ARG A 127 -0.02 7.61 26.24
C ARG A 127 -0.59 6.26 26.65
N GLU A 128 0.01 5.61 27.65
CA GLU A 128 -0.49 4.32 28.18
C GLU A 128 -1.90 4.45 28.74
N PHE A 129 -2.14 5.54 29.47
CA PHE A 129 -3.47 5.83 30.00
C PHE A 129 -4.48 6.03 28.89
N TYR A 130 -4.13 6.83 27.87
CA TYR A 130 -4.99 7.12 26.74
C TYR A 130 -5.31 5.85 25.93
N GLU A 131 -4.31 5.05 25.64
CA GLU A 131 -4.52 3.77 24.93
C GLU A 131 -5.34 2.77 25.73
N ARG A 132 -5.14 2.72 27.04
CA ARG A 132 -5.79 1.74 27.90
C ARG A 132 -7.27 2.05 28.11
N TYR A 133 -7.62 3.30 28.30
CA TYR A 133 -8.96 3.69 28.76
C TYR A 133 -9.80 4.44 27.72
N LEU A 134 -9.17 5.15 26.79
CA LEU A 134 -9.89 6.04 25.88
C LEU A 134 -9.92 5.60 24.42
N VAL A 135 -8.92 4.83 23.96
CA VAL A 135 -8.78 4.52 22.54
C VAL A 135 -8.88 3.05 22.19
N LYS A 136 -8.95 2.17 23.15
CA LYS A 136 -8.91 0.73 22.89
C LYS A 136 -9.98 0.28 21.89
N ASP A 137 -11.21 0.72 22.09
CA ASP A 137 -12.33 0.37 21.20
C ASP A 137 -12.25 1.10 19.86
N GLU A 138 -11.80 2.36 19.87
CA GLU A 138 -11.59 3.13 18.64
C GLU A 138 -10.47 2.54 17.81
N LEU A 139 -9.39 2.09 18.44
CA LEU A 139 -8.27 1.46 17.72
C LEU A 139 -8.73 0.22 16.97
N LYS A 140 -9.59 -0.61 17.59
CA LYS A 140 -10.18 -1.77 16.94
C LYS A 140 -11.00 -1.38 15.72
N LYS A 141 -11.77 -0.29 15.83
CA LYS A 141 -12.54 0.23 14.69
C LYS A 141 -11.64 0.69 13.56
N PHE A 142 -10.55 1.39 13.89
CA PHE A 142 -9.58 1.84 12.88
C PHE A 142 -8.88 0.67 12.22
N MET A 143 -8.52 -0.36 12.97
CA MET A 143 -7.94 -1.59 12.41
C MET A 143 -8.90 -2.27 11.45
N GLY A 144 -10.16 -2.42 11.84
CA GLY A 144 -11.19 -3.01 11.00
C GLY A 144 -11.43 -2.20 9.73
N LYS A 145 -11.43 -0.89 9.84
CA LYS A 145 -11.61 0.02 8.69
C LYS A 145 -10.43 -0.08 7.73
N LEU A 146 -9.20 -0.17 8.24
CA LEU A 146 -8.02 -0.34 7.40
C LEU A 146 -8.05 -1.70 6.68
N VAL A 147 -8.51 -2.76 7.34
CA VAL A 147 -8.71 -4.06 6.69
C VAL A 147 -9.68 -3.93 5.52
N VAL A 148 -10.81 -3.24 5.72
CA VAL A 148 -11.81 -3.02 4.66
C VAL A 148 -11.21 -2.24 3.50
N GLU A 149 -10.48 -1.18 3.78
CA GLU A 149 -9.78 -0.40 2.74
C GLU A 149 -8.75 -1.26 2.00
N SER A 150 -8.03 -2.13 2.70
CA SER A 150 -7.07 -3.05 2.10
C SER A 150 -7.73 -4.05 1.17
N ILE A 151 -8.89 -4.56 1.55
CA ILE A 151 -9.68 -5.47 0.70
C ILE A 151 -10.17 -4.74 -0.54
N ASP A 152 -10.63 -3.51 -0.38
CA ASP A 152 -11.09 -2.70 -1.51
C ASP A 152 -9.96 -2.43 -2.51
N LEU A 153 -8.79 -2.04 -2.02
CA LEU A 153 -7.61 -1.85 -2.89
C LEU A 153 -7.24 -3.16 -3.59
N THR A 154 -7.23 -4.27 -2.87
CA THR A 154 -6.95 -5.59 -3.44
C THR A 154 -7.90 -5.92 -4.58
N ASN A 155 -9.19 -5.65 -4.40
CA ASN A 155 -10.20 -5.89 -5.43
C ASN A 155 -10.00 -5.00 -6.65
N VAL A 156 -9.64 -3.74 -6.45
CA VAL A 156 -9.32 -2.81 -7.54
C VAL A 156 -8.11 -3.31 -8.33
N LEU A 157 -7.06 -3.73 -7.65
CA LEU A 157 -5.86 -4.26 -8.29
C LEU A 157 -6.17 -5.53 -9.08
N LYS A 158 -6.92 -6.47 -8.50
CA LYS A 158 -7.32 -7.71 -9.20
C LYS A 158 -8.19 -7.42 -10.41
N SER A 159 -9.09 -6.46 -10.33
CA SER A 159 -9.92 -6.06 -11.47
C SER A 159 -9.08 -5.48 -12.60
N SER A 160 -8.03 -4.75 -12.27
CA SER A 160 -7.12 -4.17 -13.27
C SER A 160 -6.23 -5.22 -13.94
N LEU A 161 -6.09 -6.39 -13.35
CA LEU A 161 -5.29 -7.49 -13.91
C LEU A 161 -6.07 -8.38 -14.90
N LYS A 162 -7.37 -8.18 -15.01
CA LYS A 162 -8.21 -8.98 -15.92
C LYS A 162 -8.22 -8.43 -17.34
#